data_b3993ed7b60d116213aff4bbd7a54e33
#
_entry.id   b3993ed7b60d116213aff4bbd7a54e33
#
_cell.length_a   1.000
_cell.length_b   1.000
_cell.length_c   1.000
_cell.angle_alpha   90.00
_cell.angle_beta   90.00
_cell.angle_gamma   90.00
#
_symmetry.space_group_name_H-M   'P 1'
#
loop_
_entity.id
_entity.type
_entity.pdbx_description
1 polymer ?
#
loop_
_entity_poly.entity_id
_entity_poly.type
_entity_poly.pdbx_seq_one_letter_code
_entity_poly.pdbx_strand_id
1 'polypeptide(L)'
;MLEGKWKFAIIHSLLQHGTLRFKTLERDVAGITPRMLIKELKLLEAHGIVSRQAYATVPPTVEYTLTECGRTLAPIVQAIEEWGLKNQAVISGSLDAQE
;
A
#
# COMPACT_ATOMS: atom_id res chain seq x y z
N MET A 1 8.54 6.64 9.79
CA MET A 1 7.45 7.54 9.41
C MET A 1 7.11 7.44 7.93
N LEU A 2 8.08 7.69 7.05
CA LEU A 2 7.84 7.52 5.62
C LEU A 2 7.45 6.09 5.26
N GLU A 3 8.06 5.12 5.92
CA GLU A 3 7.76 3.72 5.66
C GLU A 3 6.31 3.39 5.99
N GLY A 4 5.80 3.94 7.09
CA GLY A 4 4.40 3.74 7.46
C GLY A 4 3.46 4.33 6.43
N LYS A 5 3.81 5.50 5.91
CA LYS A 5 3.03 6.17 4.88
C LYS A 5 2.86 5.28 3.65
N TRP A 6 3.94 4.69 3.17
CA TRP A 6 3.89 3.82 2.00
C TRP A 6 3.07 2.56 2.26
N LYS A 7 3.25 1.96 3.43
CA LYS A 7 2.49 0.75 3.79
C LYS A 7 0.99 1.01 3.81
N PHE A 8 0.57 2.10 4.44
CA PHE A 8 -0.85 2.45 4.48
C PHE A 8 -1.40 2.73 3.09
N ALA A 9 -0.64 3.43 2.26
CA ALA A 9 -1.07 3.73 0.89
C ALA A 9 -1.25 2.46 0.07
N ILE A 10 -0.35 1.50 0.21
CA ILE A 10 -0.42 0.23 -0.50
C ILE A 10 -1.65 -0.56 -0.03
N ILE A 11 -1.83 -0.67 1.29
CA ILE A 11 -2.96 -1.41 1.85
C ILE A 11 -4.27 -0.75 1.43
N HIS A 12 -4.35 0.56 1.47
CA HIS A 12 -5.53 1.30 1.06
C HIS A 12 -5.88 1.02 -0.40
N SER A 13 -4.87 1.04 -1.27
CA SER A 13 -5.07 0.75 -2.68
C SER A 13 -5.62 -0.64 -2.91
N LEU A 14 -5.07 -1.64 -2.20
CA LEU A 14 -5.53 -3.01 -2.32
C LEU A 14 -6.93 -3.20 -1.72
N LEU A 15 -7.26 -2.47 -0.66
CA LEU A 15 -8.61 -2.53 -0.11
C LEU A 15 -9.64 -2.01 -1.10
N GLN A 16 -9.30 -0.95 -1.83
CA GLN A 16 -10.22 -0.36 -2.80
C GLN A 16 -10.41 -1.21 -4.05
N HIS A 17 -9.33 -1.82 -4.53
CA HIS A 17 -9.35 -2.47 -5.84
C HIS A 17 -9.28 -4.00 -5.79
N GLY A 18 -8.98 -4.58 -4.64
CA GLY A 18 -8.88 -6.03 -4.47
C GLY A 18 -7.52 -6.53 -4.88
N THR A 19 -7.41 -7.07 -6.09
CA THR A 19 -6.15 -7.60 -6.62
C THR A 19 -5.56 -6.60 -7.60
N LEU A 20 -4.28 -6.27 -7.44
CA LEU A 20 -3.63 -5.31 -8.31
C LEU A 20 -2.29 -5.86 -8.80
N ARG A 21 -1.96 -5.54 -10.04
CA ARG A 21 -0.65 -5.80 -10.59
C ARG A 21 0.36 -4.81 -10.05
N PHE A 22 1.63 -5.19 -10.08
CA PHE A 22 2.70 -4.35 -9.59
C PHE A 22 2.67 -2.95 -10.21
N LYS A 23 2.56 -2.88 -11.54
CA LYS A 23 2.57 -1.60 -12.23
C LYS A 23 1.37 -0.73 -11.90
N THR A 24 0.23 -1.35 -11.65
CA THR A 24 -0.97 -0.61 -11.25
C THR A 24 -0.79 -0.03 -9.85
N LEU A 25 -0.21 -0.81 -8.94
CA LEU A 25 0.11 -0.33 -7.60
C LEU A 25 1.09 0.84 -7.66
N GLU A 26 2.09 0.73 -8.51
CA GLU A 26 3.09 1.78 -8.67
C GLU A 26 2.44 3.10 -9.10
N ARG A 27 1.48 3.03 -10.00
CA ARG A 27 0.76 4.22 -10.45
C ARG A 27 -0.20 4.74 -9.40
N ASP A 28 -0.87 3.83 -8.69
CA ASP A 28 -1.90 4.21 -7.72
C ASP A 28 -1.28 4.82 -6.46
N VAL A 29 -0.10 4.35 -6.08
CA VAL A 29 0.64 4.91 -4.94
C VAL A 29 1.58 5.97 -5.48
N ALA A 30 1.05 7.18 -5.64
CA ALA A 30 1.79 8.26 -6.28
C ALA A 30 3.07 8.60 -5.52
N GLY A 31 4.15 8.72 -6.26
CA GLY A 31 5.45 9.12 -5.71
C GLY A 31 6.32 7.99 -5.23
N ILE A 32 5.82 6.77 -5.18
CA ILE A 32 6.65 5.64 -4.78
C ILE A 32 7.51 5.18 -5.96
N THR A 33 8.78 4.85 -5.65
CA THR A 33 9.66 4.30 -6.68
C THR A 33 9.46 2.79 -6.75
N PRO A 34 9.80 2.14 -7.90
CA PRO A 34 9.71 0.69 -7.99
C PRO A 34 10.52 -0.02 -6.91
N ARG A 35 11.69 0.51 -6.58
CA ARG A 35 12.53 -0.07 -5.54
C ARG A 35 11.85 -0.05 -4.18
N MET A 36 11.24 1.09 -3.82
CA MET A 36 10.52 1.22 -2.56
C MET A 36 9.30 0.31 -2.53
N LEU A 37 8.58 0.24 -3.64
CA LEU A 37 7.39 -0.59 -3.73
C LEU A 37 7.74 -2.07 -3.53
N ILE A 38 8.81 -2.54 -4.17
CA ILE A 38 9.27 -3.91 -4.00
C ILE A 38 9.60 -4.18 -2.54
N LYS A 39 10.33 -3.26 -1.92
CA LYS A 39 10.73 -3.39 -0.52
C LYS A 39 9.52 -3.50 0.39
N GLU A 40 8.57 -2.59 0.24
CA GLU A 40 7.39 -2.57 1.08
C GLU A 40 6.51 -3.79 0.87
N LEU A 41 6.33 -4.22 -0.38
CA LEU A 41 5.54 -5.41 -0.68
C LEU A 41 6.17 -6.67 -0.09
N LYS A 42 7.48 -6.79 -0.14
CA LYS A 42 8.17 -7.92 0.47
C LYS A 42 7.96 -7.97 1.98
N LEU A 43 8.00 -6.81 2.64
CA LEU A 43 7.76 -6.74 4.07
C LEU A 43 6.32 -7.10 4.39
N LEU A 44 5.37 -6.58 3.64
CA LEU A 44 3.95 -6.89 3.84
C LEU A 44 3.67 -8.37 3.62
N GLU A 45 4.31 -8.97 2.62
CA GLU A 45 4.18 -10.38 2.35
C GLU A 45 4.77 -11.22 3.49
N ALA A 46 5.95 -10.82 3.98
CA ALA A 46 6.61 -11.51 5.08
C ALA A 46 5.77 -11.48 6.35
N HIS A 47 5.01 -10.42 6.57
CA HIS A 47 4.14 -10.29 7.72
C HIS A 47 2.75 -10.91 7.52
N GLY A 48 2.53 -11.56 6.38
CA GLY A 48 1.26 -12.21 6.11
C GLY A 48 0.11 -11.28 5.80
N ILE A 49 0.40 -10.02 5.45
CA ILE A 49 -0.64 -9.03 5.14
C ILE A 49 -1.02 -9.05 3.67
N VAL A 50 -0.06 -9.35 2.81
CA VAL A 50 -0.24 -9.37 1.36
C VAL A 50 0.20 -10.73 0.83
N SER A 51 -0.52 -11.26 -0.16
CA SER A 51 -0.09 -12.44 -0.89
C SER A 51 0.30 -12.05 -2.30
N ARG A 52 1.28 -12.75 -2.85
CA ARG A 52 1.82 -12.52 -4.17
C ARG A 52 1.55 -13.72 -5.06
N GLN A 53 1.04 -13.46 -6.26
CA GLN A 53 0.79 -14.50 -7.24
C GLN A 53 1.48 -14.14 -8.54
N ALA A 54 2.41 -15.00 -8.95
CA ALA A 54 3.10 -14.83 -10.22
C ALA A 54 2.44 -15.70 -11.27
N TYR A 55 2.31 -15.15 -12.47
CA TYR A 55 1.72 -15.87 -13.62
C TYR A 55 2.75 -16.00 -14.72
N ALA A 56 2.83 -17.18 -15.32
CA ALA A 56 3.74 -17.46 -16.42
C ALA A 56 3.12 -17.02 -17.75
N THR A 57 2.69 -15.77 -17.81
CA THR A 57 2.17 -15.17 -19.04
C THR A 57 3.31 -14.54 -19.82
N VAL A 58 3.00 -14.04 -21.03
CA VAL A 58 4.01 -13.36 -21.86
C VAL A 58 3.49 -11.97 -22.18
N PRO A 59 4.04 -10.91 -21.56
CA PRO A 59 5.08 -10.94 -20.54
C PRO A 59 4.60 -11.47 -19.20
N PRO A 60 5.49 -11.93 -18.33
CA PRO A 60 5.10 -12.40 -17.00
C PRO A 60 4.44 -11.30 -16.18
N THR A 61 3.44 -11.66 -15.41
CA THR A 61 2.74 -10.71 -14.55
C THR A 61 2.78 -11.19 -13.10
N VAL A 62 2.74 -10.21 -12.18
CA VAL A 62 2.69 -10.47 -10.75
C VAL A 62 1.53 -9.66 -10.19
N GLU A 63 0.69 -10.33 -9.40
CA GLU A 63 -0.46 -9.68 -8.75
C GLU A 63 -0.32 -9.77 -7.25
N TYR A 64 -0.86 -8.76 -6.58
CA TYR A 64 -0.85 -8.67 -5.13
C TYR A 64 -2.27 -8.53 -4.61
N THR A 65 -2.57 -9.25 -3.54
CA THR A 65 -3.89 -9.27 -2.91
C THR A 65 -3.71 -9.22 -1.40
N LEU A 66 -4.63 -8.55 -0.70
CA LEU A 66 -4.62 -8.61 0.75
C LEU A 66 -5.04 -10.00 1.21
N THR A 67 -4.32 -10.53 2.20
CA THR A 67 -4.72 -11.76 2.85
C THR A 67 -5.92 -11.50 3.75
N GLU A 68 -6.50 -12.55 4.30
CA GLU A 68 -7.55 -12.40 5.30
C GLU A 68 -7.08 -11.54 6.47
N CYS A 69 -5.85 -11.79 6.93
CA CYS A 69 -5.22 -11.00 7.98
C CYS A 69 -5.09 -9.53 7.55
N GLY A 70 -4.65 -9.29 6.31
CA GLY A 70 -4.52 -7.93 5.80
C GLY A 70 -5.84 -7.20 5.77
N ARG A 71 -6.91 -7.90 5.43
CA ARG A 71 -8.24 -7.29 5.39
C ARG A 71 -8.75 -6.86 6.76
N THR A 72 -8.24 -7.46 7.84
CA THR A 72 -8.61 -7.04 9.19
C THR A 72 -8.12 -5.63 9.52
N LEU A 73 -7.20 -5.11 8.72
CA LEU A 73 -6.71 -3.75 8.89
C LEU A 73 -7.64 -2.69 8.29
N ALA A 74 -8.67 -3.10 7.55
CA ALA A 74 -9.56 -2.16 6.87
C ALA A 74 -10.13 -1.09 7.80
N PRO A 75 -10.67 -1.42 8.99
CA PRO A 75 -11.20 -0.39 9.88
C PRO A 75 -10.14 0.60 10.33
N ILE A 76 -8.92 0.11 10.55
CA ILE A 76 -7.81 0.97 10.99
C ILE A 76 -7.41 1.92 9.88
N VAL A 77 -7.26 1.40 8.66
CA VAL A 77 -6.89 2.22 7.51
C VAL A 77 -7.96 3.25 7.22
N GLN A 78 -9.24 2.86 7.30
CA GLN A 78 -10.35 3.78 7.09
C GLN A 78 -10.37 4.87 8.16
N ALA A 79 -10.11 4.52 9.41
CA ALA A 79 -10.06 5.50 10.48
C ALA A 79 -8.96 6.52 10.27
N ILE A 80 -7.78 6.05 9.84
CA ILE A 80 -6.65 6.94 9.56
C ILE A 80 -6.98 7.85 8.38
N GLU A 81 -7.63 7.30 7.36
CA GLU A 81 -8.02 8.08 6.20
C GLU A 81 -9.02 9.17 6.57
N GLU A 82 -10.06 8.83 7.36
CA GLU A 82 -11.02 9.80 7.83
C GLU A 82 -10.38 10.88 8.67
N TRP A 83 -9.50 10.46 9.56
CA TRP A 83 -8.74 11.41 10.38
C TRP A 83 -7.87 12.30 9.52
N GLY A 84 -7.27 11.72 8.48
CA GLY A 84 -6.44 12.46 7.55
C GLY A 84 -7.22 13.52 6.78
N LEU A 85 -8.43 13.20 6.37
CA LEU A 85 -9.28 14.17 5.68
C LEU A 85 -9.63 15.36 6.59
N LYS A 86 -9.91 15.08 7.87
CA LYS A 86 -10.23 16.14 8.83
C LYS A 86 -9.01 16.95 9.23
N ASN A 87 -7.84 16.33 9.23
CA ASN A 87 -6.61 16.93 9.73
C ASN A 87 -5.54 17.00 8.65
N GLN A 88 -5.97 17.17 7.43
CA GLN A 88 -5.08 17.10 6.27
C GLN A 88 -3.91 18.07 6.36
N ALA A 89 -4.18 19.30 6.76
CA ALA A 89 -3.12 20.30 6.87
C ALA A 89 -2.09 19.90 7.94
N VAL A 90 -2.55 19.38 9.06
CA VAL A 90 -1.65 18.94 10.14
C VAL A 90 -0.79 17.77 9.69
N ILE A 91 -1.40 16.77 9.05
CA ILE A 91 -0.68 15.60 8.57
C ILE A 91 0.34 16.01 7.51
N SER A 92 -0.09 16.79 6.53
CA SER A 92 0.80 17.24 5.45
C SER A 92 1.95 18.05 6.00
N GLY A 93 1.66 18.97 6.91
CA GLY A 93 2.69 19.79 7.54
C GLY A 93 3.67 18.95 8.34
N SER A 94 3.17 18.00 9.13
CA SER A 94 4.03 17.11 9.92
C SER A 94 4.93 16.26 9.05
N LEU A 95 4.35 15.66 7.99
CA LEU A 95 5.12 14.81 7.09
C LEU A 95 6.17 15.62 6.34
N ASP A 96 5.79 16.79 5.86
CA ASP A 96 6.73 17.65 5.14
C ASP A 96 7.85 18.10 6.05
N ALA A 97 7.54 18.43 7.29
CA ALA A 97 8.54 18.86 8.25
C ALA A 97 9.56 17.77 8.58
N GLN A 98 9.14 16.50 8.48
CA GLN A 98 10.02 15.37 8.77
C GLN A 98 10.86 14.94 7.57
N GLU A 99 10.48 15.38 6.42
CA GLU A 99 11.23 15.07 5.20
C GLU A 99 12.33 16.08 4.98
#